data_15b33dedca76dab4c8162d6fa03ea5cf
#
_entry.id   15b33dedca76dab4c8162d6fa03ea5cf
#
_cell.length_a   1.000
_cell.length_b   1.000
_cell.length_c   1.000
_cell.angle_alpha   90.00
_cell.angle_beta   90.00
_cell.angle_gamma   90.00
#
_symmetry.space_group_name_H-M   'P 1'
#
loop_
_entity.id
_entity.type
_entity.pdbx_description
1 polymer ?
#
loop_
_entity_poly.entity_id
_entity_poly.type
_entity_poly.pdbx_seq_one_letter_code
_entity_poly.pdbx_strand_id
1 'polypeptide(L)'
;ADRYVVGECPHCHNEHAYGDQCEKCGSDLSPMELINPQSTISGSKPVVKATKNWYLPLNDYQEWLKQWILNDHKEWRPNVYGQCKSWLDMDLQPRAMTRDLNWGIPVPVEGAEGKVLYVWFDAPIGYISNTKELCDSNPEQFGSWQKWWQDPETRLVHFIGKDNIVFHCLIFPSMLKAHGDYILPDNVPSNEFLNLENDKISTSRNWAVWLHEYLVDFPNKQDVLRYVLTANAPETKDNNFTWKDFQERNNSELVAVYGNFVNRALQLTHKYWDGVVPACGELQDVDRQAIQEFKDVKEKVESYLDVFKFREAQKEAMNLARIGNRYITECEPWKVWKTDPKRVETILNISLQLVANLSIAFEPFLPFSSKELRNMINLAEYDWTQLGSTNIIPAGHKLNAPHLLFEKIEDEAIDAQLKKLEDTKKANEAASYVAEPIKKDVSFDDFEKLDIRVGHILHCEKVKKSKKLLKFTIDDGTGTERTILSGIAAFYEPEQLIGKDVLFVANFPPRNMMGIESQGMILSAVNFDGSLSVTTTLGEVKPGSQVG
;
A
#
# COMPACT_ATOMS: atom_id res chain seq x y z
N ALA A 1 2.64 -26.13 -15.59
CA ALA A 1 3.13 -25.34 -14.48
C ALA A 1 1.99 -24.48 -13.93
N ASP A 2 1.65 -24.74 -12.71
CA ASP A 2 0.49 -24.26 -11.94
C ASP A 2 0.40 -22.73 -11.88
N ARG A 3 1.49 -22.01 -11.62
CA ARG A 3 1.54 -20.53 -11.62
C ARG A 3 1.42 -19.86 -12.99
N TYR A 4 1.49 -20.63 -14.06
CA TYR A 4 1.25 -20.14 -15.42
C TYR A 4 -0.18 -20.43 -15.91
N VAL A 5 -1.04 -20.89 -15.01
CA VAL A 5 -2.47 -21.11 -15.28
C VAL A 5 -3.29 -20.24 -14.35
N VAL A 6 -4.20 -19.49 -14.89
CA VAL A 6 -5.14 -18.62 -14.18
C VAL A 6 -6.56 -18.97 -14.59
N GLY A 7 -7.49 -18.83 -13.67
CA GLY A 7 -8.91 -19.08 -13.91
C GLY A 7 -9.76 -18.66 -12.74
N GLU A 8 -11.05 -18.96 -12.80
CA GLU A 8 -11.99 -18.65 -11.73
C GLU A 8 -11.86 -19.71 -10.60
N CYS A 9 -11.75 -19.24 -9.36
CA CYS A 9 -11.70 -20.09 -8.18
C CYS A 9 -13.05 -20.78 -7.93
N PRO A 10 -13.11 -22.10 -7.78
CA PRO A 10 -14.36 -22.81 -7.52
C PRO A 10 -14.97 -22.50 -6.15
N HIS A 11 -14.19 -21.97 -5.20
CA HIS A 11 -14.64 -21.70 -3.83
C HIS A 11 -15.17 -20.28 -3.61
N CYS A 12 -14.52 -19.27 -4.17
CA CYS A 12 -14.86 -17.86 -3.90
C CYS A 12 -15.13 -17.04 -5.15
N HIS A 13 -15.15 -17.65 -6.33
CA HIS A 13 -15.40 -17.02 -7.63
C HIS A 13 -14.45 -15.84 -7.95
N ASN A 14 -13.23 -15.91 -7.44
CA ASN A 14 -12.17 -15.00 -7.87
C ASN A 14 -11.76 -15.34 -9.30
N GLU A 15 -11.96 -14.43 -10.25
CA GLU A 15 -11.70 -14.65 -11.68
C GLU A 15 -10.20 -14.78 -12.03
N HIS A 16 -9.31 -14.44 -11.10
CA HIS A 16 -7.87 -14.44 -11.28
C HIS A 16 -7.15 -15.33 -10.25
N ALA A 17 -7.71 -16.50 -9.95
CA ALA A 17 -7.04 -17.47 -9.08
C ALA A 17 -5.95 -18.23 -9.85
N TYR A 18 -4.79 -18.40 -9.21
CA TYR A 18 -3.71 -19.24 -9.76
C TYR A 18 -3.96 -20.73 -9.51
N GLY A 19 -3.34 -21.56 -10.33
CA GLY A 19 -3.54 -23.02 -10.28
C GLY A 19 -2.84 -23.75 -9.13
N ASP A 20 -2.26 -23.03 -8.16
CA ASP A 20 -1.68 -23.58 -6.94
C ASP A 20 -2.36 -23.07 -5.67
N GLN A 21 -2.86 -21.85 -5.69
CA GLN A 21 -3.55 -21.24 -4.55
C GLN A 21 -4.41 -20.05 -5.00
N CYS A 22 -5.57 -19.88 -4.40
CA CYS A 22 -6.37 -18.67 -4.57
C CYS A 22 -5.89 -17.56 -3.65
N GLU A 23 -5.34 -16.48 -4.19
CA GLU A 23 -4.87 -15.33 -3.40
C GLU A 23 -5.98 -14.61 -2.61
N LYS A 24 -7.25 -14.78 -3.00
CA LYS A 24 -8.38 -14.12 -2.34
C LYS A 24 -8.89 -14.88 -1.13
N CYS A 25 -9.12 -16.19 -1.25
CA CYS A 25 -9.66 -17.01 -0.16
C CYS A 25 -8.62 -17.92 0.51
N GLY A 26 -7.39 -17.99 -0.02
CA GLY A 26 -6.30 -18.78 0.54
C GLY A 26 -6.44 -20.30 0.31
N SER A 27 -7.45 -20.76 -0.42
CA SER A 27 -7.66 -22.20 -0.69
C SER A 27 -6.54 -22.76 -1.58
N ASP A 28 -6.09 -23.95 -1.27
CA ASP A 28 -5.24 -24.77 -2.14
C ASP A 28 -6.03 -25.16 -3.40
N LEU A 29 -5.40 -25.05 -4.56
CA LEU A 29 -6.03 -25.34 -5.85
C LEU A 29 -5.11 -26.20 -6.71
N SER A 30 -5.73 -27.07 -7.50
CA SER A 30 -5.09 -27.65 -8.67
C SER A 30 -5.46 -26.87 -9.93
N PRO A 31 -4.58 -26.72 -10.93
CA PRO A 31 -4.95 -26.14 -12.22
C PRO A 31 -6.16 -26.81 -12.89
N MET A 32 -6.45 -28.05 -12.52
CA MET A 32 -7.58 -28.83 -13.04
C MET A 32 -8.92 -28.45 -12.39
N GLU A 33 -8.90 -27.82 -11.23
CA GLU A 33 -10.10 -27.39 -10.50
C GLU A 33 -10.56 -25.98 -10.90
N LEU A 34 -9.67 -25.20 -11.52
CA LEU A 34 -10.03 -23.86 -11.99
C LEU A 34 -11.13 -23.89 -13.04
N ILE A 35 -12.10 -23.01 -12.90
CA ILE A 35 -13.14 -22.78 -13.90
C ILE A 35 -12.54 -21.91 -15.02
N ASN A 36 -12.74 -22.30 -16.28
CA ASN A 36 -12.21 -21.61 -17.46
C ASN A 36 -10.69 -21.32 -17.41
N PRO A 37 -9.82 -22.32 -17.18
CA PRO A 37 -8.39 -22.08 -17.04
C PRO A 37 -7.77 -21.59 -18.34
N GLN A 38 -6.85 -20.61 -18.22
CA GLN A 38 -6.08 -20.01 -19.31
C GLN A 38 -4.60 -19.92 -18.95
N SER A 39 -3.73 -19.97 -19.95
CA SER A 39 -2.30 -19.70 -19.80
C SER A 39 -2.06 -18.21 -19.62
N THR A 40 -1.33 -17.81 -18.57
CA THR A 40 -0.93 -16.41 -18.36
C THR A 40 0.06 -15.90 -19.42
N ILE A 41 0.71 -16.82 -20.15
CA ILE A 41 1.71 -16.48 -21.17
C ILE A 41 1.07 -16.30 -22.55
N SER A 42 0.12 -17.17 -22.91
CA SER A 42 -0.40 -17.24 -24.30
C SER A 42 -1.91 -17.02 -24.41
N GLY A 43 -2.63 -16.92 -23.26
CA GLY A 43 -4.09 -16.85 -23.24
C GLY A 43 -4.80 -18.14 -23.70
N SER A 44 -4.05 -19.16 -24.13
CA SER A 44 -4.64 -20.39 -24.65
C SER A 44 -5.13 -21.31 -23.50
N LYS A 45 -6.08 -22.19 -23.83
CA LYS A 45 -6.56 -23.20 -22.88
C LYS A 45 -5.44 -24.23 -22.61
N PRO A 46 -5.06 -24.47 -21.35
CA PRO A 46 -4.05 -25.47 -20.99
C PRO A 46 -4.50 -26.90 -21.36
N VAL A 47 -3.51 -27.73 -21.67
CA VAL A 47 -3.72 -29.17 -21.92
C VAL A 47 -3.10 -29.98 -20.77
N VAL A 48 -3.77 -31.06 -20.37
CA VAL A 48 -3.28 -31.96 -19.33
C VAL A 48 -2.25 -32.90 -19.94
N LYS A 49 -1.07 -32.99 -19.31
CA LYS A 49 0.03 -33.89 -19.71
C LYS A 49 0.48 -34.67 -18.49
N ALA A 50 0.64 -35.99 -18.63
CA ALA A 50 1.19 -36.84 -17.60
C ALA A 50 2.68 -36.49 -17.35
N THR A 51 3.06 -36.39 -16.10
CA THR A 51 4.44 -36.14 -15.67
C THR A 51 4.73 -36.84 -14.36
N LYS A 52 6.02 -37.07 -14.07
CA LYS A 52 6.49 -37.64 -12.79
C LYS A 52 6.97 -36.51 -11.90
N ASN A 53 6.50 -36.46 -10.67
CA ASN A 53 6.97 -35.49 -9.67
C ASN A 53 7.38 -36.21 -8.37
N TRP A 54 8.25 -35.56 -7.60
CA TRP A 54 8.59 -35.92 -6.23
C TRP A 54 7.75 -35.07 -5.28
N TYR A 55 7.35 -35.67 -4.16
CA TYR A 55 6.42 -35.06 -3.21
C TYR A 55 6.99 -35.03 -1.81
N LEU A 56 6.81 -33.92 -1.11
CA LEU A 56 6.89 -33.87 0.35
C LEU A 56 5.60 -34.50 0.89
N PRO A 57 5.67 -35.58 1.68
CA PRO A 57 4.49 -36.20 2.27
C PRO A 57 3.97 -35.36 3.45
N LEU A 58 3.41 -34.18 3.15
CA LEU A 58 2.97 -33.20 4.15
C LEU A 58 1.88 -33.78 5.08
N ASN A 59 1.07 -34.69 4.58
CA ASN A 59 0.09 -35.45 5.35
C ASN A 59 0.70 -36.22 6.55
N ASP A 60 1.94 -36.70 6.43
CA ASP A 60 2.62 -37.43 7.52
C ASP A 60 2.99 -36.52 8.69
N TYR A 61 3.05 -35.22 8.46
CA TYR A 61 3.32 -34.22 9.47
C TYR A 61 2.07 -33.61 10.09
N GLN A 62 0.87 -33.94 9.65
CA GLN A 62 -0.38 -33.29 10.05
C GLN A 62 -0.62 -33.34 11.57
N GLU A 63 -0.47 -34.50 12.21
CA GLU A 63 -0.71 -34.60 13.65
C GLU A 63 0.34 -33.85 14.48
N TRP A 64 1.61 -33.88 14.02
CA TRP A 64 2.65 -33.08 14.64
C TRP A 64 2.39 -31.57 14.49
N LEU A 65 1.97 -31.11 13.29
CA LEU A 65 1.62 -29.69 13.04
C LEU A 65 0.42 -29.26 13.88
N LYS A 66 -0.61 -30.11 14.04
CA LYS A 66 -1.74 -29.84 14.93
C LYS A 66 -1.29 -29.64 16.37
N GLN A 67 -0.43 -30.53 16.88
CA GLN A 67 0.10 -30.39 18.23
C GLN A 67 0.92 -29.10 18.35
N TRP A 68 1.88 -28.90 17.47
CA TRP A 68 2.81 -27.79 17.53
C TRP A 68 2.11 -26.43 17.36
N ILE A 69 1.21 -26.27 16.38
CA ILE A 69 0.55 -24.99 16.12
C ILE A 69 -0.66 -24.78 17.05
N LEU A 70 -1.59 -25.75 17.08
CA LEU A 70 -2.89 -25.54 17.72
C LEU A 70 -2.85 -25.68 19.25
N ASN A 71 -1.84 -26.37 19.80
CA ASN A 71 -1.70 -26.55 21.25
C ASN A 71 -0.54 -25.74 21.83
N ASP A 72 0.62 -25.74 21.15
CA ASP A 72 1.85 -25.16 21.71
C ASP A 72 2.03 -23.66 21.35
N HIS A 73 1.37 -23.17 20.27
CA HIS A 73 1.48 -21.79 19.76
C HIS A 73 0.14 -21.06 19.65
N LYS A 74 -0.67 -21.13 20.69
CA LYS A 74 -1.97 -20.41 20.77
C LYS A 74 -1.83 -18.90 20.83
N GLU A 75 -0.65 -18.40 21.18
CA GLU A 75 -0.29 -16.98 21.25
C GLU A 75 -0.04 -16.35 19.88
N TRP A 76 0.12 -17.13 18.83
CA TRP A 76 0.29 -16.60 17.48
C TRP A 76 -0.90 -15.71 17.09
N ARG A 77 -0.64 -14.75 16.20
CA ARG A 77 -1.71 -13.84 15.75
C ARG A 77 -2.94 -14.61 15.26
N PRO A 78 -4.17 -14.12 15.56
CA PRO A 78 -5.42 -14.81 15.22
C PRO A 78 -5.57 -15.15 13.73
N ASN A 79 -5.07 -14.32 12.82
CA ASN A 79 -5.09 -14.58 11.38
C ASN A 79 -4.18 -15.77 11.00
N VAL A 80 -2.98 -15.82 11.57
CA VAL A 80 -2.04 -16.94 11.34
C VAL A 80 -2.60 -18.24 11.92
N TYR A 81 -3.00 -18.21 13.20
CA TYR A 81 -3.59 -19.38 13.87
C TYR A 81 -4.84 -19.88 13.14
N GLY A 82 -5.75 -18.96 12.76
CA GLY A 82 -6.98 -19.29 12.07
C GLY A 82 -6.76 -19.92 10.70
N GLN A 83 -5.82 -19.39 9.92
CA GLN A 83 -5.49 -19.97 8.61
C GLN A 83 -4.82 -21.33 8.75
N CYS A 84 -3.86 -21.49 9.67
CA CYS A 84 -3.25 -22.79 9.94
C CYS A 84 -4.29 -23.81 10.38
N LYS A 85 -5.19 -23.43 11.30
CA LYS A 85 -6.29 -24.30 11.75
C LYS A 85 -7.18 -24.72 10.57
N SER A 86 -7.56 -23.79 9.70
CA SER A 86 -8.39 -24.09 8.53
C SER A 86 -7.74 -25.15 7.61
N TRP A 87 -6.43 -25.04 7.40
CA TRP A 87 -5.68 -26.04 6.62
C TRP A 87 -5.56 -27.39 7.33
N LEU A 88 -5.33 -27.38 8.64
CA LEU A 88 -5.17 -28.59 9.44
C LEU A 88 -6.49 -29.30 9.74
N ASP A 89 -7.63 -28.63 9.64
CA ASP A 89 -8.96 -29.21 9.71
C ASP A 89 -9.33 -29.97 8.40
N MET A 90 -8.67 -29.65 7.29
CA MET A 90 -8.69 -30.42 6.05
C MET A 90 -7.56 -31.45 6.10
N ASP A 91 -7.72 -32.59 5.42
CA ASP A 91 -6.64 -33.56 5.30
C ASP A 91 -5.54 -33.01 4.39
N LEU A 92 -4.36 -32.76 4.97
CA LEU A 92 -3.21 -32.27 4.21
C LEU A 92 -2.82 -33.28 3.14
N GLN A 93 -2.53 -32.80 1.95
CA GLN A 93 -2.11 -33.62 0.82
C GLN A 93 -0.61 -33.53 0.59
N PRO A 94 0.03 -34.58 0.02
CA PRO A 94 1.42 -34.50 -0.41
C PRO A 94 1.63 -33.34 -1.38
N ARG A 95 2.69 -32.55 -1.17
CA ARG A 95 3.00 -31.37 -2.02
C ARG A 95 4.10 -31.68 -3.01
N ALA A 96 3.84 -31.41 -4.30
CA ALA A 96 4.82 -31.62 -5.36
C ALA A 96 6.01 -30.65 -5.23
N MET A 97 7.21 -31.22 -5.04
CA MET A 97 8.47 -30.46 -4.85
C MET A 97 9.15 -30.10 -6.17
N THR A 98 8.73 -30.68 -7.28
CA THR A 98 9.41 -30.57 -8.57
C THR A 98 8.50 -29.99 -9.65
N ARG A 99 9.10 -29.37 -10.67
CA ARG A 99 8.39 -28.78 -11.81
C ARG A 99 9.13 -29.10 -13.12
N ASP A 100 8.35 -29.19 -14.21
CA ASP A 100 8.86 -29.27 -15.59
C ASP A 100 9.15 -27.86 -16.11
N LEU A 101 10.32 -27.34 -15.78
CA LEU A 101 10.77 -25.99 -16.20
C LEU A 101 12.23 -26.06 -16.64
N ASN A 102 12.62 -25.14 -17.52
CA ASN A 102 13.99 -25.02 -18.04
C ASN A 102 14.90 -24.16 -17.16
N TRP A 103 14.31 -23.42 -16.19
CA TRP A 103 15.03 -22.54 -15.28
C TRP A 103 14.67 -22.87 -13.83
N GLY A 104 15.67 -23.00 -13.00
CA GLY A 104 15.55 -23.33 -11.59
C GLY A 104 16.70 -24.22 -11.12
N ILE A 105 16.66 -24.65 -9.86
CA ILE A 105 17.64 -25.56 -9.27
C ILE A 105 17.34 -26.97 -9.76
N PRO A 106 18.28 -27.64 -10.46
CA PRO A 106 18.09 -29.03 -10.90
C PRO A 106 17.84 -29.97 -9.73
N VAL A 107 16.94 -30.90 -9.88
CA VAL A 107 16.62 -31.89 -8.85
C VAL A 107 17.77 -32.91 -8.74
N PRO A 108 18.47 -33.05 -7.59
CA PRO A 108 19.69 -33.85 -7.47
C PRO A 108 19.41 -35.32 -7.16
N VAL A 109 18.43 -35.95 -7.86
CA VAL A 109 18.10 -37.35 -7.69
C VAL A 109 18.02 -38.05 -9.05
N GLU A 110 18.34 -39.34 -9.07
CA GLU A 110 18.29 -40.19 -10.27
C GLU A 110 16.87 -40.25 -10.84
N GLY A 111 16.74 -40.14 -12.16
CA GLY A 111 15.47 -40.16 -12.88
C GLY A 111 14.70 -38.83 -12.82
N ALA A 112 15.35 -37.72 -12.41
CA ALA A 112 14.77 -36.41 -12.35
C ALA A 112 15.32 -35.44 -13.45
N GLU A 113 15.86 -35.99 -14.53
CA GLU A 113 16.41 -35.24 -15.63
C GLU A 113 15.34 -34.32 -16.24
N GLY A 114 15.68 -33.02 -16.43
CA GLY A 114 14.73 -32.02 -16.92
C GLY A 114 13.73 -31.51 -15.89
N LYS A 115 13.93 -31.85 -14.62
CA LYS A 115 13.16 -31.32 -13.49
C LYS A 115 13.96 -30.31 -12.70
N VAL A 116 13.25 -29.30 -12.18
CA VAL A 116 13.79 -28.33 -11.23
C VAL A 116 12.98 -28.38 -9.94
N LEU A 117 13.58 -27.93 -8.84
CA LEU A 117 12.85 -27.71 -7.60
C LEU A 117 11.78 -26.64 -7.79
N TYR A 118 10.65 -26.82 -7.17
CA TYR A 118 9.63 -25.79 -7.09
C TYR A 118 10.13 -24.67 -6.18
N VAL A 119 10.09 -23.45 -6.67
CA VAL A 119 10.70 -22.26 -6.02
C VAL A 119 10.36 -22.10 -4.54
N TRP A 120 9.18 -22.47 -4.12
CA TRP A 120 8.78 -22.39 -2.70
C TRP A 120 9.36 -23.49 -1.80
N PHE A 121 10.06 -24.47 -2.36
CA PHE A 121 10.85 -25.43 -1.58
C PHE A 121 12.32 -25.04 -1.45
N ASP A 122 12.84 -24.20 -2.35
CA ASP A 122 14.22 -23.69 -2.25
C ASP A 122 14.29 -22.29 -1.66
N ALA A 123 13.30 -21.42 -1.92
CA ALA A 123 13.30 -20.03 -1.46
C ALA A 123 13.46 -19.87 0.07
N PRO A 124 12.76 -20.63 0.94
CA PRO A 124 12.95 -20.52 2.40
C PRO A 124 14.36 -20.93 2.89
N ILE A 125 15.08 -21.75 2.13
CA ILE A 125 16.47 -22.11 2.45
C ILE A 125 17.39 -20.89 2.33
N GLY A 126 16.98 -19.88 1.55
CA GLY A 126 17.64 -18.58 1.45
C GLY A 126 17.88 -17.91 2.80
N TYR A 127 16.99 -18.08 3.78
CA TYR A 127 17.19 -17.57 5.14
C TYR A 127 18.42 -18.16 5.80
N ILE A 128 18.62 -19.48 5.67
CA ILE A 128 19.79 -20.20 6.19
C ILE A 128 21.05 -19.78 5.41
N SER A 129 20.95 -19.72 4.08
CA SER A 129 22.06 -19.35 3.19
C SER A 129 22.59 -17.94 3.49
N ASN A 130 21.67 -16.97 3.66
CA ASN A 130 22.03 -15.59 4.00
C ASN A 130 22.72 -15.50 5.37
N THR A 131 22.22 -16.24 6.36
CA THR A 131 22.87 -16.33 7.68
C THR A 131 24.26 -16.94 7.56
N LYS A 132 24.39 -18.01 6.77
CA LYS A 132 25.67 -18.67 6.54
C LYS A 132 26.66 -17.71 5.87
N GLU A 133 26.27 -17.01 4.82
CA GLU A 133 27.11 -16.02 4.12
C GLU A 133 27.58 -14.91 5.07
N LEU A 134 26.69 -14.39 5.91
CA LEU A 134 27.02 -13.36 6.91
C LEU A 134 28.05 -13.88 7.90
N CYS A 135 27.85 -15.08 8.47
CA CYS A 135 28.75 -15.69 9.44
C CYS A 135 30.13 -16.03 8.82
N ASP A 136 30.13 -16.59 7.62
CA ASP A 136 31.37 -16.93 6.90
C ASP A 136 32.19 -15.66 6.56
N SER A 137 31.50 -14.55 6.25
CA SER A 137 32.13 -13.26 5.95
C SER A 137 32.64 -12.53 7.20
N ASN A 138 32.03 -12.75 8.36
CA ASN A 138 32.35 -12.05 9.62
C ASN A 138 32.35 -13.02 10.81
N PRO A 139 33.22 -14.04 10.82
CA PRO A 139 33.17 -15.12 11.83
C PRO A 139 33.50 -14.64 13.25
N GLU A 140 34.32 -13.60 13.38
CA GLU A 140 34.66 -13.03 14.69
C GLU A 140 33.47 -12.36 15.38
N GLN A 141 32.59 -11.75 14.59
CA GLN A 141 31.41 -11.03 15.09
C GLN A 141 30.21 -11.94 15.31
N PHE A 142 29.92 -12.83 14.36
CA PHE A 142 28.68 -13.61 14.34
C PHE A 142 28.86 -15.09 14.70
N GLY A 143 30.10 -15.60 14.76
CA GLY A 143 30.37 -17.02 15.00
C GLY A 143 29.94 -17.91 13.84
N SER A 144 29.57 -19.16 14.15
CA SER A 144 29.09 -20.09 13.13
C SER A 144 27.59 -19.92 12.88
N TRP A 145 27.16 -20.17 11.64
CA TRP A 145 25.74 -20.12 11.25
C TRP A 145 24.87 -21.15 12.00
N GLN A 146 25.47 -22.27 12.44
CA GLN A 146 24.79 -23.29 13.23
C GLN A 146 24.25 -22.74 14.55
N LYS A 147 24.98 -21.82 15.18
CA LYS A 147 24.51 -21.13 16.39
C LYS A 147 23.17 -20.43 16.18
N TRP A 148 22.90 -19.95 14.98
CA TRP A 148 21.68 -19.24 14.66
C TRP A 148 20.52 -20.14 14.22
N TRP A 149 20.83 -21.31 13.68
CA TRP A 149 19.80 -22.18 13.08
C TRP A 149 19.65 -23.56 13.75
N GLN A 150 20.57 -23.93 14.62
CA GLN A 150 20.58 -25.25 15.26
C GLN A 150 20.68 -25.19 16.79
N ASP A 151 20.91 -24.01 17.38
CA ASP A 151 20.96 -23.82 18.83
C ASP A 151 19.52 -23.60 19.36
N PRO A 152 19.02 -24.45 20.27
CA PRO A 152 17.67 -24.32 20.83
C PRO A 152 17.44 -23.04 21.64
N GLU A 153 18.51 -22.34 22.08
CA GLU A 153 18.41 -21.05 22.75
C GLU A 153 18.16 -19.89 21.76
N THR A 154 18.31 -20.12 20.46
CA THR A 154 18.02 -19.12 19.42
C THR A 154 16.53 -19.01 19.13
N ARG A 155 16.01 -17.81 19.15
CA ARG A 155 14.62 -17.49 18.83
C ARG A 155 14.49 -17.11 17.36
N LEU A 156 13.73 -17.89 16.57
CA LEU A 156 13.46 -17.65 15.16
C LEU A 156 12.07 -17.01 14.99
N VAL A 157 12.02 -15.83 14.39
CA VAL A 157 10.76 -15.11 14.11
C VAL A 157 10.66 -14.77 12.62
N HIS A 158 9.56 -15.12 11.98
CA HIS A 158 9.29 -14.79 10.57
C HIS A 158 8.24 -13.69 10.44
N PHE A 159 8.64 -12.50 9.96
CA PHE A 159 7.71 -11.44 9.57
C PHE A 159 7.33 -11.62 8.10
N ILE A 160 6.06 -11.88 7.83
CA ILE A 160 5.56 -12.24 6.50
C ILE A 160 4.24 -11.53 6.15
N GLY A 161 3.84 -11.60 4.87
CA GLY A 161 2.48 -11.33 4.43
C GLY A 161 1.59 -12.59 4.51
N LYS A 162 0.29 -12.42 4.58
CA LYS A 162 -0.69 -13.52 4.74
C LYS A 162 -0.63 -14.59 3.65
N ASP A 163 -0.22 -14.23 2.46
CA ASP A 163 -0.03 -15.12 1.33
C ASP A 163 1.10 -16.16 1.55
N ASN A 164 1.96 -15.92 2.53
CA ASN A 164 3.09 -16.78 2.88
C ASN A 164 2.87 -17.62 4.15
N ILE A 165 1.71 -17.56 4.81
CA ILE A 165 1.44 -18.28 6.07
C ILE A 165 1.63 -19.77 5.88
N VAL A 166 1.06 -20.36 4.83
CA VAL A 166 1.14 -21.81 4.58
C VAL A 166 2.59 -22.28 4.42
N PHE A 167 3.41 -21.48 3.72
CA PHE A 167 4.81 -21.83 3.50
C PHE A 167 5.65 -21.74 4.77
N HIS A 168 5.42 -20.73 5.61
CA HIS A 168 6.22 -20.49 6.81
C HIS A 168 5.71 -21.21 8.06
N CYS A 169 4.43 -21.61 8.08
CA CYS A 169 3.84 -22.31 9.22
C CYS A 169 3.66 -23.82 9.01
N LEU A 170 3.51 -24.29 7.77
CA LEU A 170 3.26 -25.70 7.48
C LEU A 170 4.42 -26.34 6.69
N ILE A 171 4.76 -25.80 5.52
CA ILE A 171 5.69 -26.44 4.59
C ILE A 171 7.13 -26.36 5.09
N PHE A 172 7.63 -25.14 5.32
CA PHE A 172 9.02 -24.95 5.76
C PHE A 172 9.32 -25.59 7.12
N PRO A 173 8.45 -25.48 8.15
CA PRO A 173 8.65 -26.21 9.40
C PRO A 173 8.66 -27.74 9.21
N SER A 174 7.84 -28.28 8.30
CA SER A 174 7.88 -29.72 7.98
C SER A 174 9.21 -30.13 7.33
N MET A 175 9.79 -29.28 6.47
CA MET A 175 11.13 -29.51 5.89
C MET A 175 12.21 -29.49 6.97
N LEU A 176 12.19 -28.49 7.87
CA LEU A 176 13.12 -28.38 9.00
C LEU A 176 13.00 -29.58 9.94
N LYS A 177 11.77 -30.01 10.23
CA LYS A 177 11.48 -31.19 11.04
C LYS A 177 11.96 -32.49 10.39
N ALA A 178 11.78 -32.61 9.06
CA ALA A 178 12.26 -33.78 8.30
C ALA A 178 13.79 -33.88 8.32
N HIS A 179 14.51 -32.76 8.29
CA HIS A 179 15.97 -32.73 8.43
C HIS A 179 16.42 -33.08 9.85
N GLY A 180 15.76 -32.54 10.87
CA GLY A 180 15.96 -32.89 12.27
C GLY A 180 16.91 -31.99 13.06
N ASP A 181 17.81 -31.26 12.40
CA ASP A 181 18.88 -30.50 13.07
C ASP A 181 18.56 -29.00 13.26
N TYR A 182 17.48 -28.52 12.66
CA TYR A 182 17.13 -27.11 12.67
C TYR A 182 16.09 -26.75 13.74
N ILE A 183 16.21 -25.52 14.27
CA ILE A 183 15.16 -24.93 15.13
C ILE A 183 13.91 -24.63 14.31
N LEU A 184 12.79 -24.54 15.00
CA LEU A 184 11.49 -24.17 14.41
C LEU A 184 11.16 -22.71 14.73
N PRO A 185 10.26 -22.06 13.96
CA PRO A 185 9.80 -20.72 14.27
C PRO A 185 9.13 -20.62 15.63
N ASP A 186 9.59 -19.69 16.47
CA ASP A 186 8.95 -19.33 17.73
C ASP A 186 7.68 -18.52 17.50
N ASN A 187 7.72 -17.63 16.52
CA ASN A 187 6.56 -16.85 16.13
C ASN A 187 6.59 -16.50 14.63
N VAL A 188 5.38 -16.32 14.06
CA VAL A 188 5.20 -15.94 12.66
C VAL A 188 4.22 -14.76 12.57
N PRO A 189 4.65 -13.53 12.91
CA PRO A 189 3.82 -12.34 12.78
C PRO A 189 3.51 -12.05 11.30
N SER A 190 2.29 -12.35 10.88
CA SER A 190 1.84 -12.09 9.50
C SER A 190 1.01 -10.82 9.43
N ASN A 191 1.26 -10.02 8.40
CA ASN A 191 0.42 -8.88 8.05
C ASN A 191 -0.56 -9.27 6.95
N GLU A 192 -1.74 -8.66 7.01
CA GLU A 192 -2.71 -8.61 5.93
C GLU A 192 -2.24 -7.67 4.80
N PHE A 193 -3.05 -7.40 3.79
CA PHE A 193 -2.65 -6.51 2.69
C PHE A 193 -2.81 -5.03 3.04
N LEU A 194 -1.84 -4.24 2.58
CA LEU A 194 -1.93 -2.79 2.54
C LEU A 194 -2.33 -2.37 1.13
N ASN A 195 -3.44 -1.67 1.01
CA ASN A 195 -3.93 -1.09 -0.24
C ASN A 195 -3.43 0.36 -0.39
N LEU A 196 -3.52 0.91 -1.58
CA LEU A 196 -3.23 2.31 -1.91
C LEU A 196 -4.47 2.94 -2.53
N GLU A 197 -5.01 3.99 -1.89
CA GLU A 197 -6.24 4.67 -2.33
C GLU A 197 -7.38 3.69 -2.64
N ASN A 198 -7.57 2.70 -1.75
CA ASN A 198 -8.56 1.62 -1.82
C ASN A 198 -8.35 0.56 -2.92
N ASP A 199 -7.27 0.63 -3.68
CA ASP A 199 -6.92 -0.36 -4.70
C ASP A 199 -5.69 -1.18 -4.27
N LYS A 200 -5.61 -2.43 -4.72
CA LYS A 200 -4.47 -3.32 -4.46
C LYS A 200 -3.19 -2.75 -5.10
N ILE A 201 -2.14 -2.59 -4.29
CA ILE A 201 -0.80 -2.21 -4.77
C ILE A 201 -0.33 -3.22 -5.82
N SER A 202 0.17 -2.72 -6.95
CA SER A 202 0.62 -3.54 -8.07
C SER A 202 1.77 -2.89 -8.82
N THR A 203 2.93 -3.51 -8.77
CA THR A 203 4.12 -3.06 -9.51
C THR A 203 3.93 -3.16 -11.02
N SER A 204 3.29 -4.24 -11.50
CA SER A 204 3.03 -4.44 -12.93
C SER A 204 2.08 -3.40 -13.54
N ARG A 205 1.18 -2.83 -12.74
CA ARG A 205 0.27 -1.75 -13.12
C ARG A 205 0.78 -0.38 -12.74
N ASN A 206 2.00 -0.27 -12.21
CA ASN A 206 2.58 0.96 -11.65
C ASN A 206 1.66 1.65 -10.61
N TRP A 207 0.80 0.88 -9.92
CA TRP A 207 -0.07 1.35 -8.86
C TRP A 207 0.62 1.17 -7.52
N ALA A 208 1.54 2.08 -7.20
CA ALA A 208 2.39 2.00 -6.01
C ALA A 208 2.93 3.39 -5.64
N VAL A 209 3.40 3.54 -4.41
CA VAL A 209 4.27 4.65 -4.01
C VAL A 209 5.70 4.15 -4.11
N TRP A 210 6.45 4.67 -5.08
CA TRP A 210 7.85 4.31 -5.27
C TRP A 210 8.73 5.09 -4.31
N LEU A 211 9.51 4.39 -3.51
CA LEU A 211 10.30 5.02 -2.44
C LEU A 211 11.32 6.03 -2.97
N HIS A 212 11.95 5.76 -4.11
CA HIS A 212 12.90 6.69 -4.74
C HIS A 212 12.22 7.98 -5.21
N GLU A 213 10.98 7.93 -5.70
CA GLU A 213 10.18 9.11 -6.05
C GLU A 213 9.70 9.85 -4.79
N TYR A 214 9.22 9.08 -3.79
CA TYR A 214 8.80 9.65 -2.52
C TYR A 214 9.90 10.51 -1.86
N LEU A 215 11.14 10.02 -1.86
CA LEU A 215 12.27 10.72 -1.26
C LEU A 215 12.64 12.03 -2.00
N VAL A 216 12.29 12.14 -3.28
CA VAL A 216 12.42 13.38 -4.07
C VAL A 216 11.27 14.33 -3.79
N ASP A 217 10.03 13.84 -3.77
CA ASP A 217 8.83 14.65 -3.57
C ASP A 217 8.69 15.14 -2.12
N PHE A 218 9.17 14.36 -1.15
CA PHE A 218 9.11 14.64 0.28
C PHE A 218 10.50 14.55 0.92
N PRO A 219 11.43 15.47 0.60
CA PRO A 219 12.78 15.44 1.14
C PRO A 219 12.77 15.54 2.67
N ASN A 220 13.62 14.76 3.33
CA ASN A 220 13.74 14.67 4.79
C ASN A 220 12.48 14.23 5.54
N LYS A 221 11.51 13.57 4.86
CA LYS A 221 10.28 13.08 5.47
C LYS A 221 10.21 11.54 5.53
N GLN A 222 11.38 10.87 5.61
CA GLN A 222 11.47 9.41 5.73
C GLN A 222 10.67 8.90 6.94
N ASP A 223 10.77 9.57 8.06
CA ASP A 223 10.09 9.19 9.30
C ASP A 223 8.59 9.47 9.26
N VAL A 224 8.14 10.44 8.46
CA VAL A 224 6.70 10.65 8.25
C VAL A 224 6.08 9.42 7.58
N LEU A 225 6.72 8.89 6.54
CA LEU A 225 6.26 7.67 5.88
C LEU A 225 6.30 6.47 6.83
N ARG A 226 7.40 6.29 7.59
CA ARG A 226 7.53 5.23 8.59
C ARG A 226 6.43 5.29 9.64
N TYR A 227 6.13 6.50 10.14
CA TYR A 227 5.06 6.73 11.11
C TYR A 227 3.70 6.29 10.56
N VAL A 228 3.35 6.74 9.36
CA VAL A 228 2.06 6.44 8.74
C VAL A 228 1.95 4.95 8.39
N LEU A 229 2.99 4.34 7.85
CA LEU A 229 3.00 2.91 7.55
C LEU A 229 2.87 2.06 8.81
N THR A 230 3.52 2.45 9.91
CA THR A 230 3.37 1.75 11.20
C THR A 230 1.96 1.95 11.76
N ALA A 231 1.44 3.17 11.75
CA ALA A 231 0.07 3.46 12.23
C ALA A 231 -1.01 2.72 11.42
N ASN A 232 -0.75 2.48 10.14
CA ASN A 232 -1.63 1.78 9.22
C ASN A 232 -1.19 0.33 8.94
N ALA A 233 -0.23 -0.21 9.71
CA ALA A 233 0.20 -1.59 9.53
C ALA A 233 -1.00 -2.56 9.56
N PRO A 234 -1.18 -3.41 8.56
CA PRO A 234 -2.33 -4.30 8.45
C PRO A 234 -2.15 -5.55 9.33
N GLU A 235 -1.98 -5.36 10.64
CA GLU A 235 -1.62 -6.43 11.58
C GLU A 235 -2.70 -7.49 11.76
N THR A 236 -3.98 -7.12 11.62
CA THR A 236 -5.13 -8.03 11.90
C THR A 236 -6.16 -8.06 10.79
N LYS A 237 -6.17 -7.09 9.90
CA LYS A 237 -7.06 -6.98 8.73
C LYS A 237 -6.41 -6.14 7.66
N ASP A 238 -6.85 -6.29 6.42
CA ASP A 238 -6.44 -5.41 5.32
C ASP A 238 -6.63 -3.94 5.71
N ASN A 239 -5.68 -3.11 5.34
CA ASN A 239 -5.71 -1.69 5.62
C ASN A 239 -5.39 -0.89 4.34
N ASN A 240 -5.49 0.42 4.42
CA ASN A 240 -5.36 1.31 3.28
C ASN A 240 -4.41 2.46 3.60
N PHE A 241 -3.45 2.70 2.71
CA PHE A 241 -2.68 3.93 2.71
C PHE A 241 -3.39 4.94 1.81
N THR A 242 -3.64 6.15 2.32
CA THR A 242 -4.12 7.28 1.53
C THR A 242 -3.23 8.48 1.75
N TRP A 243 -3.05 9.27 0.71
CA TRP A 243 -2.27 10.51 0.80
C TRP A 243 -2.91 11.52 1.77
N LYS A 244 -4.24 11.48 1.90
CA LYS A 244 -4.95 12.33 2.87
C LYS A 244 -4.67 11.94 4.31
N ASP A 245 -4.70 10.63 4.64
CA ASP A 245 -4.33 10.14 5.98
C ASP A 245 -2.85 10.42 6.29
N PHE A 246 -1.97 10.31 5.28
CA PHE A 246 -0.56 10.67 5.39
C PHE A 246 -0.37 12.14 5.81
N GLN A 247 -1.05 13.06 5.15
CA GLN A 247 -1.04 14.48 5.50
C GLN A 247 -1.60 14.73 6.89
N GLU A 248 -2.77 14.13 7.19
CA GLU A 248 -3.48 14.32 8.45
C GLU A 248 -2.63 13.86 9.63
N ARG A 249 -2.03 12.67 9.55
CA ARG A 249 -1.15 12.15 10.61
C ARG A 249 0.10 13.00 10.80
N ASN A 250 0.73 13.44 9.71
CA ASN A 250 1.85 14.37 9.83
C ASN A 250 1.43 15.65 10.54
N ASN A 251 0.36 16.30 10.07
CA ASN A 251 -0.01 17.63 10.54
C ASN A 251 -0.62 17.61 11.95
N SER A 252 -1.47 16.63 12.26
CA SER A 252 -2.19 16.56 13.53
C SER A 252 -1.47 15.78 14.63
N GLU A 253 -0.59 14.82 14.29
CA GLU A 253 0.11 14.00 15.29
C GLU A 253 1.60 14.40 15.38
N LEU A 254 2.37 14.35 14.30
CA LEU A 254 3.80 14.65 14.33
C LEU A 254 4.07 16.15 14.55
N VAL A 255 3.40 17.02 13.83
CA VAL A 255 3.59 18.49 13.99
C VAL A 255 2.88 19.00 15.24
N ALA A 256 1.56 18.76 15.36
CA ALA A 256 0.74 19.41 16.39
C ALA A 256 0.87 18.78 17.78
N VAL A 257 1.31 17.52 17.89
CA VAL A 257 1.51 16.85 19.19
C VAL A 257 2.98 16.70 19.50
N TYR A 258 3.72 15.91 18.72
CA TYR A 258 5.13 15.60 19.01
C TYR A 258 6.00 16.86 18.87
N GLY A 259 6.03 17.45 17.70
CA GLY A 259 6.85 18.63 17.40
C GLY A 259 6.49 19.83 18.27
N ASN A 260 5.19 20.06 18.53
CA ASN A 260 4.74 21.13 19.41
C ASN A 260 5.26 20.98 20.84
N PHE A 261 5.18 19.78 21.43
CA PHE A 261 5.70 19.53 22.77
C PHE A 261 7.21 19.77 22.86
N VAL A 262 7.98 19.16 21.95
CA VAL A 262 9.44 19.31 21.89
C VAL A 262 9.82 20.78 21.75
N ASN A 263 9.21 21.48 20.79
CA ASN A 263 9.51 22.90 20.55
C ASN A 263 9.20 23.77 21.77
N ARG A 264 8.05 23.55 22.45
CA ARG A 264 7.70 24.29 23.66
C ARG A 264 8.71 24.07 24.79
N ALA A 265 9.07 22.82 25.07
CA ALA A 265 10.04 22.50 26.14
C ALA A 265 11.42 23.14 25.87
N LEU A 266 11.94 22.99 24.65
CA LEU A 266 13.24 23.51 24.27
C LEU A 266 13.26 25.05 24.23
N GLN A 267 12.27 25.67 23.58
CA GLN A 267 12.18 27.13 23.46
C GLN A 267 12.05 27.82 24.83
N LEU A 268 11.24 27.26 25.75
CA LEU A 268 11.13 27.83 27.10
C LEU A 268 12.44 27.69 27.90
N THR A 269 13.16 26.57 27.73
CA THR A 269 14.46 26.37 28.37
C THR A 269 15.50 27.34 27.82
N HIS A 270 15.55 27.56 26.50
CA HIS A 270 16.42 28.57 25.91
C HIS A 270 16.07 29.99 26.36
N LYS A 271 14.77 30.29 26.41
CA LYS A 271 14.29 31.63 26.80
C LYS A 271 14.63 31.98 28.25
N TYR A 272 14.52 31.03 29.19
CA TYR A 272 14.62 31.33 30.62
C TYR A 272 15.97 30.95 31.22
N TRP A 273 16.69 29.97 30.67
CA TRP A 273 17.98 29.47 31.13
C TRP A 273 19.05 29.38 30.03
N ASP A 274 18.88 30.13 28.95
CA ASP A 274 19.85 30.14 27.86
C ASP A 274 20.23 28.72 27.37
N GLY A 275 19.24 27.81 27.36
CA GLY A 275 19.46 26.41 26.94
C GLY A 275 20.24 25.55 27.94
N VAL A 276 20.40 25.97 29.19
CA VAL A 276 20.94 25.12 30.28
C VAL A 276 19.80 24.42 30.99
N VAL A 277 19.91 23.13 31.17
CA VAL A 277 18.90 22.31 31.87
C VAL A 277 18.82 22.74 33.34
N PRO A 278 17.65 23.22 33.83
CA PRO A 278 17.50 23.65 35.21
C PRO A 278 17.47 22.44 36.17
N ALA A 279 17.70 22.70 37.46
CA ALA A 279 17.63 21.68 38.50
C ALA A 279 16.16 21.29 38.76
N CYS A 280 15.94 20.03 39.12
CA CYS A 280 14.65 19.58 39.60
C CYS A 280 14.54 19.88 41.10
N GLY A 281 13.57 20.70 41.51
CA GLY A 281 13.29 21.03 42.90
C GLY A 281 12.25 20.10 43.53
N GLU A 282 11.51 20.63 44.49
CA GLU A 282 10.44 19.89 45.16
C GLU A 282 9.27 19.57 44.20
N LEU A 283 8.86 18.30 44.18
CA LEU A 283 7.81 17.81 43.31
C LEU A 283 6.44 18.11 43.90
N GLN A 284 5.52 18.61 43.09
CA GLN A 284 4.10 18.71 43.37
C GLN A 284 3.36 17.47 42.87
N ASP A 285 2.08 17.34 43.15
CA ASP A 285 1.27 16.18 42.77
C ASP A 285 1.16 16.03 41.24
N VAL A 286 1.01 17.15 40.53
CA VAL A 286 0.99 17.17 39.03
C VAL A 286 2.31 16.64 38.44
N ASP A 287 3.44 16.87 39.10
CA ASP A 287 4.76 16.38 38.67
C ASP A 287 4.84 14.87 38.89
N ARG A 288 4.46 14.43 40.09
CA ARG A 288 4.44 13.00 40.44
C ARG A 288 3.53 12.22 39.53
N GLN A 289 2.37 12.78 39.18
CA GLN A 289 1.46 12.18 38.24
C GLN A 289 2.08 12.05 36.84
N ALA A 290 2.66 13.13 36.29
CA ALA A 290 3.29 13.10 34.98
C ALA A 290 4.45 12.10 34.94
N ILE A 291 5.28 12.06 36.00
CA ILE A 291 6.39 11.11 36.13
C ILE A 291 5.88 9.67 36.15
N GLN A 292 4.82 9.37 36.89
CA GLN A 292 4.26 8.02 36.94
C GLN A 292 3.72 7.62 35.57
N GLU A 293 2.97 8.49 34.91
CA GLU A 293 2.38 8.21 33.60
C GLU A 293 3.45 7.92 32.53
N PHE A 294 4.58 8.66 32.50
CA PHE A 294 5.60 8.33 31.51
C PHE A 294 6.41 7.06 31.83
N LYS A 295 6.50 6.66 33.09
CA LYS A 295 7.03 5.34 33.47
C LYS A 295 6.11 4.22 32.99
N ASP A 296 4.80 4.40 33.15
CA ASP A 296 3.81 3.41 32.70
C ASP A 296 3.82 3.25 31.16
N VAL A 297 4.20 4.31 30.40
CA VAL A 297 4.36 4.22 28.96
C VAL A 297 5.47 3.25 28.57
N LYS A 298 6.60 3.22 29.30
CA LYS A 298 7.69 2.27 29.06
C LYS A 298 7.17 0.83 29.06
N GLU A 299 6.54 0.42 30.15
CA GLU A 299 6.03 -0.95 30.32
C GLU A 299 5.06 -1.34 29.20
N LYS A 300 4.19 -0.40 28.81
CA LYS A 300 3.25 -0.63 27.71
C LYS A 300 3.93 -0.77 26.35
N VAL A 301 4.87 0.14 26.03
CA VAL A 301 5.60 0.07 24.76
C VAL A 301 6.39 -1.24 24.65
N GLU A 302 7.11 -1.62 25.71
CA GLU A 302 7.86 -2.88 25.76
C GLU A 302 6.93 -4.09 25.59
N SER A 303 5.83 -4.14 26.35
CA SER A 303 4.87 -5.25 26.26
C SER A 303 4.26 -5.41 24.86
N TYR A 304 4.01 -4.31 24.15
CA TYR A 304 3.51 -4.37 22.78
C TYR A 304 4.58 -4.75 21.75
N LEU A 305 5.82 -4.26 21.92
CA LEU A 305 6.94 -4.63 21.04
C LEU A 305 7.27 -6.13 21.16
N ASP A 306 7.26 -6.68 22.37
CA ASP A 306 7.55 -8.10 22.64
C ASP A 306 6.59 -9.06 21.94
N VAL A 307 5.35 -8.61 21.71
CA VAL A 307 4.33 -9.40 21.01
C VAL A 307 4.04 -8.87 19.59
N PHE A 308 4.95 -8.05 19.04
CA PHE A 308 4.90 -7.55 17.66
C PHE A 308 3.65 -6.72 17.30
N LYS A 309 3.08 -6.00 18.28
CA LYS A 309 1.96 -5.07 18.11
C LYS A 309 2.49 -3.64 17.89
N PHE A 310 3.08 -3.41 16.74
CA PHE A 310 3.81 -2.16 16.47
C PHE A 310 2.90 -0.93 16.42
N ARG A 311 1.66 -1.06 15.94
CA ARG A 311 0.68 0.03 15.96
C ARG A 311 0.40 0.51 17.38
N GLU A 312 0.14 -0.42 18.30
CA GLU A 312 -0.15 -0.08 19.69
C GLU A 312 1.09 0.47 20.39
N ALA A 313 2.28 -0.11 20.14
CA ALA A 313 3.54 0.39 20.67
C ALA A 313 3.82 1.84 20.24
N GLN A 314 3.66 2.17 18.94
CA GLN A 314 3.83 3.53 18.43
C GLN A 314 2.82 4.50 19.03
N LYS A 315 1.56 4.08 19.19
CA LYS A 315 0.50 4.87 19.79
C LYS A 315 0.81 5.20 21.27
N GLU A 316 1.33 4.23 22.03
CA GLU A 316 1.76 4.45 23.41
C GLU A 316 3.01 5.33 23.48
N ALA A 317 3.97 5.17 22.58
CA ALA A 317 5.11 6.10 22.51
C ALA A 317 4.65 7.55 22.27
N MET A 318 3.62 7.79 21.43
CA MET A 318 3.05 9.12 21.21
C MET A 318 2.37 9.69 22.48
N ASN A 319 1.97 8.86 23.42
CA ASN A 319 1.41 9.33 24.69
C ASN A 319 2.43 10.13 25.53
N LEU A 320 3.74 9.87 25.39
CA LEU A 320 4.75 10.72 26.02
C LEU A 320 4.62 12.19 25.60
N ALA A 321 4.43 12.44 24.32
CA ALA A 321 4.24 13.80 23.82
C ALA A 321 2.90 14.41 24.28
N ARG A 322 1.84 13.60 24.39
CA ARG A 322 0.54 14.04 24.90
C ARG A 322 0.62 14.38 26.39
N ILE A 323 1.30 13.55 27.20
CA ILE A 323 1.58 13.80 28.61
C ILE A 323 2.34 15.12 28.73
N GLY A 324 3.40 15.31 27.96
CA GLY A 324 4.21 16.52 27.97
C GLY A 324 3.43 17.79 27.62
N ASN A 325 2.60 17.75 26.56
CA ASN A 325 1.76 18.89 26.18
C ASN A 325 0.74 19.23 27.26
N ARG A 326 0.09 18.24 27.85
CA ARG A 326 -0.85 18.43 28.96
C ARG A 326 -0.13 19.03 30.17
N TYR A 327 0.99 18.42 30.59
CA TYR A 327 1.78 18.86 31.73
C TYR A 327 2.23 20.32 31.61
N ILE A 328 2.86 20.71 30.47
CA ILE A 328 3.27 22.11 30.24
C ILE A 328 2.05 23.05 30.25
N THR A 329 0.91 22.60 29.75
CA THR A 329 -0.31 23.41 29.68
C THR A 329 -0.94 23.58 31.06
N GLU A 330 -0.99 22.55 31.89
CA GLU A 330 -1.50 22.62 33.25
C GLU A 330 -0.61 23.43 34.20
N CYS A 331 0.71 23.32 34.03
CA CYS A 331 1.69 24.05 34.84
C CYS A 331 1.89 25.51 34.42
N GLU A 332 1.51 25.90 33.22
CA GLU A 332 1.62 27.28 32.67
C GLU A 332 2.94 28.01 32.99
N PRO A 333 4.13 27.45 32.68
CA PRO A 333 5.42 28.00 33.09
C PRO A 333 5.64 29.47 32.66
N TRP A 334 5.01 29.94 31.59
CA TRP A 334 5.07 31.32 31.12
C TRP A 334 4.35 32.31 32.05
N LYS A 335 3.36 31.84 32.83
CA LYS A 335 2.70 32.64 33.86
C LYS A 335 3.46 32.59 35.19
N VAL A 336 3.84 31.38 35.60
CA VAL A 336 4.51 31.09 36.87
C VAL A 336 5.91 31.72 36.93
N TRP A 337 6.62 31.87 35.79
CA TRP A 337 7.93 32.49 35.69
C TRP A 337 8.04 33.85 36.41
N LYS A 338 6.99 34.65 36.37
CA LYS A 338 6.96 35.99 36.97
C LYS A 338 6.87 36.00 38.49
N THR A 339 6.35 34.96 39.09
CA THR A 339 6.04 34.85 40.53
C THR A 339 6.91 33.82 41.23
N ASP A 340 7.21 32.70 40.57
CA ASP A 340 8.00 31.60 41.14
C ASP A 340 8.91 30.96 40.06
N PRO A 341 10.06 31.56 39.75
CA PRO A 341 11.02 30.99 38.81
C PRO A 341 11.52 29.60 39.20
N LYS A 342 11.65 29.32 40.52
CA LYS A 342 12.12 28.01 41.02
C LYS A 342 11.13 26.89 40.68
N ARG A 343 9.84 27.17 40.71
CA ARG A 343 8.83 26.22 40.24
C ARG A 343 8.99 25.90 38.77
N VAL A 344 9.33 26.91 37.95
CA VAL A 344 9.54 26.72 36.51
C VAL A 344 10.78 25.89 36.21
N GLU A 345 11.83 25.92 37.08
CA GLU A 345 12.99 25.00 36.98
C GLU A 345 12.52 23.55 36.99
N THR A 346 11.71 23.17 37.98
CA THR A 346 11.17 21.82 38.08
C THR A 346 10.31 21.42 36.88
N ILE A 347 9.40 22.32 36.46
CA ILE A 347 8.52 22.08 35.31
C ILE A 347 9.34 21.81 34.04
N LEU A 348 10.34 22.62 33.76
CA LEU A 348 11.14 22.45 32.55
C LEU A 348 12.12 21.29 32.65
N ASN A 349 12.67 20.98 33.83
CA ASN A 349 13.45 19.77 34.02
C ASN A 349 12.64 18.53 33.65
N ILE A 350 11.44 18.35 34.22
CA ILE A 350 10.58 17.21 33.93
C ILE A 350 10.19 17.17 32.44
N SER A 351 9.86 18.33 31.85
CA SER A 351 9.55 18.42 30.42
C SER A 351 10.73 17.96 29.56
N LEU A 352 11.96 18.31 29.90
CA LEU A 352 13.16 17.89 29.19
C LEU A 352 13.45 16.39 29.39
N GLN A 353 13.17 15.81 30.57
CA GLN A 353 13.25 14.36 30.73
C GLN A 353 12.24 13.64 29.85
N LEU A 354 11.00 14.17 29.68
CA LEU A 354 10.02 13.64 28.73
C LEU A 354 10.50 13.75 27.28
N VAL A 355 11.15 14.86 26.89
CA VAL A 355 11.76 15.01 25.55
C VAL A 355 12.84 13.96 25.33
N ALA A 356 13.70 13.71 26.32
CA ALA A 356 14.72 12.67 26.22
C ALA A 356 14.08 11.25 26.11
N ASN A 357 13.06 10.97 26.90
CA ASN A 357 12.30 9.72 26.81
C ASN A 357 11.65 9.54 25.41
N LEU A 358 11.12 10.61 24.79
CA LEU A 358 10.61 10.57 23.42
C LEU A 358 11.68 10.15 22.41
N SER A 359 12.90 10.67 22.53
CA SER A 359 14.00 10.33 21.61
C SER A 359 14.40 8.84 21.70
N ILE A 360 14.16 8.19 22.85
CA ILE A 360 14.40 6.76 23.05
C ILE A 360 13.20 5.94 22.54
N ALA A 361 12.00 6.27 23.00
CA ALA A 361 10.79 5.51 22.67
C ALA A 361 10.47 5.48 21.17
N PHE A 362 10.83 6.54 20.45
CA PHE A 362 10.60 6.64 19.01
C PHE A 362 11.75 6.13 18.14
N GLU A 363 12.90 5.77 18.70
CA GLU A 363 14.03 5.25 17.91
C GLU A 363 13.63 4.08 16.99
N PRO A 364 12.83 3.07 17.41
CA PRO A 364 12.42 1.99 16.52
C PRO A 364 11.51 2.45 15.37
N PHE A 365 10.77 3.52 15.56
CA PHE A 365 9.75 4.00 14.62
C PHE A 365 10.26 5.14 13.73
N LEU A 366 10.93 6.13 14.34
CA LEU A 366 11.36 7.40 13.74
C LEU A 366 12.85 7.64 14.00
N PRO A 367 13.76 6.80 13.46
CA PRO A 367 15.19 6.85 13.81
C PRO A 367 15.86 8.17 13.40
N PHE A 368 15.47 8.78 12.28
CA PHE A 368 16.04 10.05 11.82
C PHE A 368 15.62 11.21 12.73
N SER A 369 14.35 11.29 13.05
CA SER A 369 13.80 12.32 13.94
C SER A 369 14.29 12.14 15.38
N SER A 370 14.42 10.91 15.86
CA SER A 370 14.96 10.60 17.19
C SER A 370 16.44 11.01 17.30
N LYS A 371 17.23 10.74 16.26
CA LYS A 371 18.62 11.19 16.18
C LYS A 371 18.70 12.72 16.19
N GLU A 372 17.86 13.38 15.41
CA GLU A 372 17.82 14.85 15.34
C GLU A 372 17.38 15.45 16.68
N LEU A 373 16.40 14.84 17.35
CA LEU A 373 16.00 15.25 18.69
C LEU A 373 17.14 15.11 19.69
N ARG A 374 17.89 13.99 19.66
CA ARG A 374 19.10 13.83 20.48
C ARG A 374 20.16 14.90 20.20
N ASN A 375 20.35 15.27 18.93
CA ASN A 375 21.23 16.39 18.57
C ASN A 375 20.77 17.70 19.24
N MET A 376 19.48 18.03 19.21
CA MET A 376 18.95 19.23 19.86
C MET A 376 19.13 19.21 21.38
N ILE A 377 18.99 18.06 22.02
CA ILE A 377 19.21 17.93 23.46
C ILE A 377 20.68 17.61 23.81
N ASN A 378 21.57 17.62 22.80
CA ASN A 378 23.01 17.38 22.95
C ASN A 378 23.37 16.03 23.63
N LEU A 379 22.66 14.96 23.26
CA LEU A 379 22.95 13.58 23.64
C LEU A 379 23.53 12.82 22.45
N ALA A 380 24.68 12.13 22.66
CA ALA A 380 25.39 11.43 21.59
C ALA A 380 24.67 10.12 21.18
N GLU A 381 24.24 9.33 22.16
CA GLU A 381 23.67 8.01 21.98
C GLU A 381 22.39 7.86 22.81
N TYR A 382 21.63 6.81 22.54
CA TYR A 382 20.51 6.41 23.36
C TYR A 382 20.77 5.05 24.03
N ASP A 383 20.16 4.86 25.18
CA ASP A 383 20.12 3.60 25.88
C ASP A 383 18.65 3.27 26.20
N TRP A 384 18.14 2.21 25.61
CA TRP A 384 16.75 1.78 25.80
C TRP A 384 16.42 1.52 27.28
N THR A 385 17.42 1.07 28.08
CA THR A 385 17.22 0.81 29.50
C THR A 385 16.87 2.08 30.30
N GLN A 386 17.23 3.25 29.78
CA GLN A 386 16.91 4.55 30.37
C GLN A 386 15.48 5.04 30.11
N LEU A 387 14.74 4.38 29.22
CA LEU A 387 13.33 4.72 28.97
C LEU A 387 12.55 4.63 30.31
N GLY A 388 11.76 5.67 30.61
CA GLY A 388 11.07 5.85 31.88
C GLY A 388 11.93 6.51 32.97
N SER A 389 13.21 6.84 32.73
CA SER A 389 14.08 7.54 33.66
C SER A 389 13.73 9.04 33.75
N THR A 390 13.89 9.60 34.96
CA THR A 390 13.76 11.04 35.24
C THR A 390 15.09 11.77 35.29
N ASN A 391 16.19 11.13 34.91
CA ASN A 391 17.54 11.69 35.00
C ASN A 391 18.39 11.29 33.78
N ILE A 392 17.82 11.38 32.59
CA ILE A 392 18.56 11.13 31.33
C ILE A 392 19.44 12.34 31.01
N ILE A 393 18.90 13.55 31.22
CA ILE A 393 19.63 14.80 31.02
C ILE A 393 19.91 15.42 32.40
N PRO A 394 21.16 15.53 32.85
CA PRO A 394 21.50 16.09 34.17
C PRO A 394 21.27 17.62 34.20
N ALA A 395 21.01 18.15 35.39
CA ALA A 395 21.00 19.60 35.61
C ALA A 395 22.33 20.21 35.23
N GLY A 396 22.33 21.39 34.63
CA GLY A 396 23.54 22.08 34.12
C GLY A 396 23.95 21.64 32.71
N HIS A 397 23.35 20.61 32.14
CA HIS A 397 23.60 20.20 30.76
C HIS A 397 23.19 21.28 29.75
N LYS A 398 24.03 21.53 28.75
CA LYS A 398 23.76 22.56 27.71
C LYS A 398 23.11 21.94 26.50
N LEU A 399 21.93 22.43 26.14
CA LEU A 399 21.20 22.08 24.94
C LEU A 399 21.74 22.80 23.72
N ASN A 400 21.63 22.22 22.53
CA ASN A 400 21.88 22.87 21.26
C ASN A 400 20.69 23.74 20.83
N ALA A 401 20.89 24.56 19.80
CA ALA A 401 19.84 25.45 19.28
C ALA A 401 18.64 24.62 18.77
N PRO A 402 17.41 24.94 19.20
CA PRO A 402 16.23 24.21 18.77
C PRO A 402 15.78 24.64 17.38
N HIS A 403 15.26 23.68 16.61
CA HIS A 403 14.57 23.90 15.34
C HIS A 403 13.32 23.00 15.26
N LEU A 404 12.51 23.22 14.21
CA LEU A 404 11.31 22.42 14.01
C LEU A 404 11.69 21.01 13.57
N LEU A 405 11.22 20.01 14.32
CA LEU A 405 11.46 18.60 14.02
C LEU A 405 10.58 18.10 12.86
N PHE A 406 9.38 18.64 12.74
CA PHE A 406 8.42 18.30 11.70
C PHE A 406 7.80 19.57 11.13
N GLU A 407 7.54 19.55 9.83
CA GLU A 407 6.88 20.63 9.09
C GLU A 407 5.56 20.13 8.51
N LYS A 408 4.59 21.02 8.38
CA LYS A 408 3.31 20.70 7.74
C LYS A 408 3.52 20.28 6.29
N ILE A 409 2.62 19.43 5.84
CA ILE A 409 2.45 19.06 4.44
C ILE A 409 1.21 19.79 3.95
N GLU A 410 1.37 20.61 2.92
CA GLU A 410 0.31 21.41 2.34
C GLU A 410 -0.49 20.60 1.30
N ASP A 411 -1.71 21.07 0.97
CA ASP A 411 -2.64 20.36 0.09
C ASP A 411 -2.06 20.14 -1.32
N GLU A 412 -1.29 21.10 -1.82
CA GLU A 412 -0.69 21.04 -3.16
C GLU A 412 0.25 19.84 -3.35
N ALA A 413 0.98 19.46 -2.30
CA ALA A 413 1.86 18.29 -2.34
C ALA A 413 1.04 16.99 -2.43
N ILE A 414 -0.10 16.95 -1.77
CA ILE A 414 -1.02 15.80 -1.79
C ILE A 414 -1.74 15.70 -3.13
N ASP A 415 -2.23 16.81 -3.65
CA ASP A 415 -2.90 16.87 -4.96
C ASP A 415 -1.96 16.41 -6.09
N ALA A 416 -0.67 16.74 -6.00
CA ALA A 416 0.34 16.27 -6.94
C ALA A 416 0.48 14.72 -6.91
N GLN A 417 0.44 14.10 -5.73
CA GLN A 417 0.51 12.63 -5.62
C GLN A 417 -0.77 11.95 -6.12
N LEU A 418 -1.94 12.49 -5.78
CA LEU A 418 -3.22 11.99 -6.27
C LEU A 418 -3.31 12.09 -7.79
N LYS A 419 -2.80 13.17 -8.37
CA LYS A 419 -2.72 13.32 -9.82
C LYS A 419 -1.81 12.27 -10.48
N LYS A 420 -0.64 11.98 -9.91
CA LYS A 420 0.24 10.90 -10.40
C LYS A 420 -0.51 9.56 -10.47
N LEU A 421 -1.27 9.22 -9.43
CA LEU A 421 -2.07 8.00 -9.39
C LEU A 421 -3.20 8.02 -10.42
N GLU A 422 -3.90 9.14 -10.58
CA GLU A 422 -4.95 9.29 -11.60
C GLU A 422 -4.39 9.12 -13.02
N ASP A 423 -3.25 9.75 -13.32
CA ASP A 423 -2.58 9.63 -14.61
C ASP A 423 -2.14 8.17 -14.88
N THR A 424 -1.63 7.48 -13.84
CA THR A 424 -1.31 6.04 -13.92
C THR A 424 -2.55 5.20 -14.21
N LYS A 425 -3.68 5.47 -13.56
CA LYS A 425 -4.93 4.76 -13.79
C LYS A 425 -5.41 4.93 -15.23
N LYS A 426 -5.43 6.15 -15.74
CA LYS A 426 -5.79 6.46 -17.13
C LYS A 426 -4.86 5.74 -18.13
N ALA A 427 -3.55 5.71 -17.86
CA ALA A 427 -2.60 5.00 -18.70
C ALA A 427 -2.85 3.48 -18.72
N ASN A 428 -3.18 2.88 -17.56
CA ASN A 428 -3.53 1.46 -17.47
C ASN A 428 -4.83 1.13 -18.20
N GLU A 429 -5.86 1.98 -18.07
CA GLU A 429 -7.13 1.84 -18.77
C GLU A 429 -6.91 1.92 -20.28
N ALA A 430 -6.09 2.86 -20.75
CA ALA A 430 -5.72 2.97 -22.16
C ALA A 430 -4.96 1.74 -22.66
N ALA A 431 -4.00 1.22 -21.87
CA ALA A 431 -3.21 0.04 -22.23
C ALA A 431 -4.03 -1.26 -22.24
N SER A 432 -5.10 -1.33 -21.46
CA SER A 432 -5.99 -2.49 -21.39
C SER A 432 -7.13 -2.45 -22.40
N TYR A 433 -7.25 -1.35 -23.15
CA TYR A 433 -8.31 -1.21 -24.15
C TYR A 433 -8.19 -2.26 -25.26
N VAL A 434 -9.22 -3.04 -25.42
CA VAL A 434 -9.38 -3.96 -26.54
C VAL A 434 -10.49 -3.42 -27.43
N ALA A 435 -10.17 -3.16 -28.69
CA ALA A 435 -11.18 -2.73 -29.66
C ALA A 435 -12.30 -3.77 -29.77
N GLU A 436 -13.54 -3.31 -29.92
CA GLU A 436 -14.67 -4.21 -30.19
C GLU A 436 -14.39 -5.06 -31.43
N PRO A 437 -14.81 -6.33 -31.42
CA PRO A 437 -14.66 -7.18 -32.61
C PRO A 437 -15.30 -6.54 -33.83
N ILE A 438 -14.64 -6.68 -34.97
CA ILE A 438 -15.18 -6.24 -36.27
C ILE A 438 -16.53 -6.92 -36.49
N LYS A 439 -17.54 -6.14 -36.80
CA LYS A 439 -18.88 -6.64 -37.13
C LYS A 439 -18.83 -7.52 -38.38
N LYS A 440 -19.90 -8.27 -38.62
CA LYS A 440 -20.02 -9.11 -39.83
C LYS A 440 -19.83 -8.27 -41.11
N ASP A 441 -19.27 -8.89 -42.13
CA ASP A 441 -19.06 -8.28 -43.42
C ASP A 441 -20.35 -7.68 -43.97
N VAL A 442 -20.25 -6.50 -44.55
CA VAL A 442 -21.33 -5.77 -45.21
C VAL A 442 -20.97 -5.67 -46.68
N SER A 443 -21.92 -5.90 -47.58
CA SER A 443 -21.69 -5.75 -49.02
C SER A 443 -21.45 -4.26 -49.38
N PHE A 444 -20.72 -4.02 -50.44
CA PHE A 444 -20.55 -2.65 -50.95
C PHE A 444 -21.86 -2.01 -51.31
N ASP A 445 -22.80 -2.78 -51.93
CA ASP A 445 -24.16 -2.34 -52.25
C ASP A 445 -24.98 -1.91 -51.01
N ASP A 446 -24.71 -2.49 -49.83
CA ASP A 446 -25.35 -2.07 -48.59
C ASP A 446 -24.74 -0.78 -48.04
N PHE A 447 -23.44 -0.60 -48.21
CA PHE A 447 -22.76 0.65 -47.85
C PHE A 447 -23.21 1.82 -48.74
N GLU A 448 -23.33 1.61 -50.07
CA GLU A 448 -23.82 2.62 -51.02
C GLU A 448 -25.24 3.13 -50.74
N LYS A 449 -26.05 2.38 -49.98
CA LYS A 449 -27.36 2.83 -49.52
C LYS A 449 -27.30 3.96 -48.49
N LEU A 450 -26.15 4.15 -47.84
CA LEU A 450 -25.95 5.24 -46.90
C LEU A 450 -25.44 6.48 -47.63
N ASP A 451 -26.15 7.59 -47.47
CA ASP A 451 -25.70 8.89 -47.95
C ASP A 451 -25.00 9.63 -46.82
N ILE A 452 -23.66 9.46 -46.76
CA ILE A 452 -22.82 10.13 -45.78
C ILE A 452 -22.26 11.40 -46.41
N ARG A 453 -22.44 12.56 -45.75
CA ARG A 453 -22.03 13.86 -46.27
C ARG A 453 -21.23 14.67 -45.24
N VAL A 454 -20.50 15.65 -45.76
CA VAL A 454 -19.92 16.72 -44.98
C VAL A 454 -20.98 17.80 -44.75
N GLY A 455 -21.20 18.20 -43.51
CA GLY A 455 -22.09 19.29 -43.15
C GLY A 455 -21.34 20.36 -42.36
N HIS A 456 -21.57 21.63 -42.66
CA HIS A 456 -21.02 22.74 -41.91
C HIS A 456 -22.01 23.19 -40.83
N ILE A 457 -21.56 23.28 -39.58
CA ILE A 457 -22.42 23.67 -38.46
C ILE A 457 -22.60 25.18 -38.46
N LEU A 458 -23.74 25.64 -38.85
CA LEU A 458 -24.14 27.06 -38.86
C LEU A 458 -24.52 27.53 -37.44
N HIS A 459 -25.27 26.68 -36.72
CA HIS A 459 -25.74 26.98 -35.39
C HIS A 459 -25.81 25.71 -34.52
N CYS A 460 -25.56 25.85 -33.23
CA CYS A 460 -25.67 24.80 -32.24
C CYS A 460 -26.27 25.37 -30.94
N GLU A 461 -27.22 24.67 -30.34
CA GLU A 461 -27.87 25.07 -29.10
C GLU A 461 -28.25 23.88 -28.21
N LYS A 462 -28.32 24.08 -26.89
CA LYS A 462 -28.84 23.07 -25.96
C LYS A 462 -30.34 22.92 -26.09
N VAL A 463 -30.84 21.69 -26.16
CA VAL A 463 -32.27 21.43 -26.24
C VAL A 463 -32.94 21.68 -24.90
N LYS A 464 -33.93 22.56 -24.84
CA LYS A 464 -34.71 22.85 -23.62
C LYS A 464 -35.29 21.55 -23.06
N LYS A 465 -35.16 21.31 -21.77
CA LYS A 465 -35.62 20.09 -21.07
C LYS A 465 -34.79 18.83 -21.34
N SER A 466 -33.66 18.87 -22.05
CA SER A 466 -32.74 17.74 -22.20
C SER A 466 -31.35 18.09 -21.73
N LYS A 467 -30.77 17.24 -20.85
CA LYS A 467 -29.36 17.34 -20.41
C LYS A 467 -28.39 16.64 -21.38
N LYS A 468 -28.94 15.91 -22.39
CA LYS A 468 -28.14 15.05 -23.27
C LYS A 468 -28.06 15.54 -24.70
N LEU A 469 -29.01 16.37 -25.15
CA LEU A 469 -29.17 16.73 -26.56
C LEU A 469 -28.67 18.11 -26.89
N LEU A 470 -27.88 18.18 -27.98
CA LEU A 470 -27.59 19.41 -28.71
C LEU A 470 -28.42 19.40 -30.00
N LYS A 471 -28.97 20.57 -30.41
CA LYS A 471 -29.64 20.81 -31.68
C LYS A 471 -28.66 21.54 -32.59
N PHE A 472 -28.48 21.01 -33.77
CA PHE A 472 -27.59 21.51 -34.81
C PHE A 472 -28.45 22.03 -35.98
N THR A 473 -28.05 23.18 -36.50
CA THR A 473 -28.45 23.66 -37.82
C THR A 473 -27.24 23.55 -38.72
N ILE A 474 -27.33 22.74 -39.76
CA ILE A 474 -26.22 22.35 -40.63
C ILE A 474 -26.52 22.79 -42.05
N ASP A 475 -25.56 23.45 -42.71
CA ASP A 475 -25.49 23.58 -44.14
C ASP A 475 -25.00 22.24 -44.75
N ASP A 476 -25.84 21.58 -45.52
CA ASP A 476 -25.57 20.32 -46.20
C ASP A 476 -25.34 20.48 -47.70
N GLY A 477 -25.19 21.70 -48.19
CA GLY A 477 -24.94 22.02 -49.59
C GLY A 477 -26.19 21.96 -50.48
N THR A 478 -27.36 21.65 -49.94
CA THR A 478 -28.61 21.56 -50.71
C THR A 478 -29.35 22.91 -50.89
N GLY A 479 -28.86 23.95 -50.21
CA GLY A 479 -29.50 25.27 -50.21
C GLY A 479 -30.61 25.42 -49.17
N THR A 480 -30.86 24.39 -48.37
CA THR A 480 -31.79 24.40 -47.23
C THR A 480 -31.04 23.96 -45.95
N GLU A 481 -31.30 24.67 -44.87
CA GLU A 481 -30.70 24.30 -43.56
C GLU A 481 -31.33 23.01 -43.03
N ARG A 482 -30.46 22.12 -42.52
CA ARG A 482 -30.86 20.83 -41.95
C ARG A 482 -30.78 20.87 -40.44
N THR A 483 -31.83 20.39 -39.77
CA THR A 483 -31.82 20.24 -38.30
C THR A 483 -31.45 18.80 -37.93
N ILE A 484 -30.41 18.65 -37.07
CA ILE A 484 -30.03 17.35 -36.50
C ILE A 484 -29.92 17.48 -34.97
N LEU A 485 -30.42 16.49 -34.24
CA LEU A 485 -30.23 16.36 -32.81
C LEU A 485 -29.22 15.25 -32.53
N SER A 486 -28.25 15.54 -31.65
CA SER A 486 -27.25 14.57 -31.22
C SER A 486 -27.11 14.52 -29.71
N GLY A 487 -26.86 13.33 -29.14
CA GLY A 487 -26.76 13.05 -27.72
C GLY A 487 -25.42 13.41 -27.10
N ILE A 488 -24.77 14.46 -27.54
CA ILE A 488 -23.36 14.79 -27.19
C ILE A 488 -23.22 16.01 -26.28
N ALA A 489 -24.29 16.51 -25.68
CA ALA A 489 -24.25 17.68 -24.78
C ALA A 489 -23.45 17.47 -23.48
N ALA A 490 -23.08 16.24 -23.15
CA ALA A 490 -22.19 15.93 -22.02
C ALA A 490 -20.71 16.14 -22.37
N PHE A 491 -20.38 16.22 -23.67
CA PHE A 491 -18.98 16.24 -24.16
C PHE A 491 -18.60 17.55 -24.82
N TYR A 492 -19.57 18.33 -25.28
CA TYR A 492 -19.34 19.58 -26.00
C TYR A 492 -20.28 20.71 -25.55
N GLU A 493 -19.73 21.88 -25.39
CA GLU A 493 -20.54 23.10 -25.37
C GLU A 493 -20.79 23.58 -26.80
N PRO A 494 -21.98 24.17 -27.08
CA PRO A 494 -22.40 24.57 -28.43
C PRO A 494 -21.37 25.41 -29.19
N GLU A 495 -20.70 26.33 -28.51
CA GLU A 495 -19.71 27.26 -29.06
C GLU A 495 -18.45 26.58 -29.62
N GLN A 496 -18.15 25.38 -29.13
CA GLN A 496 -17.00 24.58 -29.60
C GLN A 496 -17.22 23.96 -30.97
N LEU A 497 -18.50 23.83 -31.39
CA LEU A 497 -18.90 23.11 -32.56
C LEU A 497 -19.35 24.03 -33.72
N ILE A 498 -19.78 25.25 -33.41
CA ILE A 498 -20.19 26.23 -34.43
C ILE A 498 -19.02 26.55 -35.35
N GLY A 499 -19.26 26.57 -36.67
CA GLY A 499 -18.25 26.82 -37.69
C GLY A 499 -17.34 25.62 -37.99
N LYS A 500 -17.63 24.43 -37.46
CA LYS A 500 -16.91 23.19 -37.75
C LYS A 500 -17.64 22.36 -38.79
N ASP A 501 -16.82 21.58 -39.52
CA ASP A 501 -17.37 20.57 -40.45
C ASP A 501 -17.51 19.24 -39.71
N VAL A 502 -18.62 18.52 -40.01
CA VAL A 502 -18.92 17.22 -39.42
C VAL A 502 -19.37 16.25 -40.47
N LEU A 503 -19.12 14.96 -40.27
CA LEU A 503 -19.66 13.90 -41.07
C LEU A 503 -21.05 13.49 -40.52
N PHE A 504 -22.02 13.35 -41.37
CA PHE A 504 -23.37 12.92 -40.96
C PHE A 504 -24.01 12.01 -42.01
N VAL A 505 -24.89 11.13 -41.55
CA VAL A 505 -25.75 10.32 -42.45
C VAL A 505 -26.99 11.15 -42.80
N ALA A 506 -27.17 11.44 -44.09
CA ALA A 506 -28.15 12.38 -44.59
C ALA A 506 -29.52 11.75 -44.90
N ASN A 507 -29.55 10.45 -45.20
CA ASN A 507 -30.74 9.74 -45.71
C ASN A 507 -31.47 8.87 -44.69
N PHE A 508 -31.23 9.10 -43.37
CA PHE A 508 -32.12 8.49 -42.38
C PHE A 508 -33.49 9.14 -42.38
N PRO A 509 -34.56 8.36 -42.17
CA PRO A 509 -35.90 8.91 -42.01
C PRO A 509 -35.92 9.94 -40.87
N PRO A 510 -36.60 11.09 -41.04
CA PRO A 510 -36.74 12.07 -39.99
C PRO A 510 -37.30 11.46 -38.70
N ARG A 511 -36.70 11.81 -37.55
CA ARG A 511 -37.10 11.29 -36.23
C ARG A 511 -37.47 12.43 -35.29
N ASN A 512 -38.69 12.36 -34.72
CA ASN A 512 -39.08 13.34 -33.70
C ASN A 512 -38.42 13.01 -32.35
N MET A 513 -37.66 13.95 -31.81
CA MET A 513 -36.99 13.86 -30.51
C MET A 513 -37.30 15.12 -29.71
N MET A 514 -38.00 14.99 -28.58
CA MET A 514 -38.36 16.11 -27.70
C MET A 514 -39.23 17.19 -28.43
N GLY A 515 -40.04 16.79 -29.43
CA GLY A 515 -40.86 17.71 -30.22
C GLY A 515 -40.13 18.41 -31.37
N ILE A 516 -38.87 18.06 -31.62
CA ILE A 516 -38.06 18.58 -32.73
C ILE A 516 -37.75 17.42 -33.69
N GLU A 517 -37.92 17.67 -34.97
CA GLU A 517 -37.63 16.72 -36.03
C GLU A 517 -36.13 16.73 -36.33
N SER A 518 -35.44 15.60 -36.14
CA SER A 518 -34.04 15.38 -36.49
C SER A 518 -33.93 14.70 -37.85
N GLN A 519 -33.20 15.32 -38.78
CA GLN A 519 -33.12 14.93 -40.19
C GLN A 519 -31.76 14.36 -40.56
N GLY A 520 -31.27 13.40 -39.78
CA GLY A 520 -29.99 12.74 -39.98
C GLY A 520 -29.29 12.39 -38.68
N MET A 521 -28.07 11.93 -38.80
CA MET A 521 -27.24 11.51 -37.64
C MET A 521 -25.79 11.96 -37.80
N ILE A 522 -25.29 12.79 -36.88
CA ILE A 522 -23.87 13.14 -36.82
C ILE A 522 -23.08 11.90 -36.40
N LEU A 523 -21.97 11.63 -37.10
CA LEU A 523 -21.05 10.55 -36.79
C LEU A 523 -20.08 10.99 -35.69
N SER A 524 -19.80 10.11 -34.76
CA SER A 524 -18.83 10.34 -33.67
C SER A 524 -18.15 9.04 -33.30
N ALA A 525 -16.89 9.14 -32.86
CA ALA A 525 -16.14 8.04 -32.31
C ALA A 525 -16.21 8.11 -30.77
N VAL A 526 -16.45 6.97 -30.14
CA VAL A 526 -16.39 6.83 -28.68
C VAL A 526 -15.05 6.22 -28.32
N ASN A 527 -14.32 6.88 -27.44
CA ASN A 527 -13.01 6.45 -26.97
C ASN A 527 -13.14 5.41 -25.84
N PHE A 528 -12.04 4.76 -25.48
CA PHE A 528 -11.99 3.75 -24.40
C PHE A 528 -12.41 4.32 -23.03
N ASP A 529 -12.17 5.58 -22.76
CA ASP A 529 -12.53 6.28 -21.51
C ASP A 529 -13.98 6.79 -21.52
N GLY A 530 -14.74 6.45 -22.56
CA GLY A 530 -16.10 6.93 -22.76
C GLY A 530 -16.18 8.37 -23.29
N SER A 531 -15.06 9.05 -23.51
CA SER A 531 -15.03 10.35 -24.19
C SER A 531 -15.47 10.19 -25.64
N LEU A 532 -16.05 11.25 -26.19
CA LEU A 532 -16.61 11.22 -27.54
C LEU A 532 -15.94 12.29 -28.40
N SER A 533 -15.54 11.91 -29.61
CA SER A 533 -15.02 12.83 -30.62
C SER A 533 -15.93 12.86 -31.84
N VAL A 534 -16.38 14.03 -32.24
CA VAL A 534 -17.15 14.22 -33.48
C VAL A 534 -16.19 14.01 -34.66
N THR A 535 -16.63 13.26 -35.68
CA THR A 535 -15.86 13.04 -36.88
C THR A 535 -15.87 14.26 -37.79
N THR A 536 -14.72 14.61 -38.36
CA THR A 536 -14.53 15.76 -39.23
C THR A 536 -13.58 15.44 -40.38
N THR A 537 -13.39 16.38 -41.30
CA THR A 537 -12.43 16.28 -42.40
C THR A 537 -11.08 16.87 -42.01
N LEU A 538 -9.98 16.30 -42.51
CA LEU A 538 -8.64 16.83 -42.28
C LEU A 538 -8.30 18.10 -43.09
N GLY A 539 -9.05 18.37 -44.14
CA GLY A 539 -8.86 19.52 -45.01
C GLY A 539 -10.19 20.22 -45.30
N GLU A 540 -10.14 21.37 -45.98
CA GLU A 540 -11.30 22.11 -46.39
C GLU A 540 -12.09 21.31 -47.44
N VAL A 541 -13.36 21.05 -47.15
CA VAL A 541 -14.28 20.32 -48.01
C VAL A 541 -15.59 21.12 -48.04
N LYS A 542 -16.20 21.27 -49.24
CA LYS A 542 -17.47 21.98 -49.35
C LYS A 542 -18.61 21.23 -48.66
N PRO A 543 -19.50 21.94 -47.96
CA PRO A 543 -20.74 21.33 -47.45
C PRO A 543 -21.51 20.57 -48.54
N GLY A 544 -22.07 19.42 -48.18
CA GLY A 544 -22.75 18.54 -49.11
C GLY A 544 -21.89 17.55 -49.88
N SER A 545 -20.53 17.64 -49.75
CA SER A 545 -19.66 16.66 -50.38
C SER A 545 -19.94 15.27 -49.82
N GLN A 546 -20.04 14.29 -50.72
CA GLN A 546 -20.27 12.89 -50.36
C GLN A 546 -19.02 12.24 -49.85
N VAL A 547 -19.17 11.38 -48.84
CA VAL A 547 -18.10 10.57 -48.24
C VAL A 547 -18.31 9.13 -48.68
N GLY A 548 -17.31 8.55 -49.34
CA GLY A 548 -17.37 7.17 -49.85
C GLY A 548 -16.03 6.48 -49.79
#